data_a3e1b82f7f506c723278c099984aeaf1
#
_entry.id   a3e1b82f7f506c723278c099984aeaf1
#
_cell.length_a   1.000
_cell.length_b   1.000
_cell.length_c   1.000
_cell.angle_alpha   90.00
_cell.angle_beta   90.00
_cell.angle_gamma   90.00
#
_symmetry.space_group_name_H-M   'P 1'
#
loop_
_entity.id
_entity.type
_entity.pdbx_description
1 polymer ?
#
loop_
_entity_poly.entity_id
_entity_poly.type
_entity_poly.pdbx_seq_one_letter_code
_entity_poly.pdbx_strand_id
1 'polypeptide(L)'
;MNITNVLFRFLAATALIWAVACEKQGPEGENTDPAPGPVIEITDINGTAIQEGNNLVGLVSDSKTGKGIADVVVSDGYSVVKTDANGVYQFKASRYAKTVFVSLPSEYEVPLDSNKRPAYYKVGINQKAVNRNDFTLTPLAAVEDNFTFIAIGDPQCTNAKEVGRYTNETINDIAQTLSSNQNQGKYMNAYAMTLGDNVNDTPDMWEKLMASMEKVQIGAGKYLPIFITIGNHDHNAKESSDMTAVGNFQKYCGPTDYSFNRGKVHIVSMDNVVCTETDNKSWDYDAGFSKMQYDWLKADLAAVDNKEEKMLILCCHIPFRDGANSGGASMNKDKYYAE
;
A
#
# COMPACT_ATOMS: atom_id res chain seq x y z
N MET A 1 55.34 32.81 -16.15
CA MET A 1 55.32 33.01 -14.69
C MET A 1 54.22 32.13 -14.13
N ASN A 2 54.65 31.12 -13.47
CA ASN A 2 53.99 30.08 -12.62
C ASN A 2 52.53 29.77 -12.79
N ILE A 3 52.36 28.57 -13.33
CA ILE A 3 51.16 27.74 -13.35
C ILE A 3 51.21 26.83 -12.11
N THR A 4 50.23 26.86 -11.25
CA THR A 4 50.16 25.97 -10.10
C THR A 4 49.16 24.83 -10.43
N ASN A 5 49.67 23.60 -10.38
CA ASN A 5 48.98 22.34 -10.60
C ASN A 5 47.92 22.07 -9.54
N VAL A 6 46.71 21.71 -9.98
CA VAL A 6 45.69 21.04 -9.14
C VAL A 6 45.60 19.59 -9.60
N LEU A 7 45.99 18.71 -8.70
CA LEU A 7 45.95 17.25 -8.89
C LEU A 7 44.54 16.73 -8.65
N PHE A 8 43.87 16.25 -9.70
CA PHE A 8 42.65 15.42 -9.56
C PHE A 8 43.05 13.95 -9.37
N ARG A 9 42.69 13.37 -8.24
CA ARG A 9 42.78 11.93 -8.02
C ARG A 9 41.47 11.27 -8.51
N PHE A 10 41.60 10.51 -9.59
CA PHE A 10 40.57 9.57 -10.03
C PHE A 10 40.70 8.28 -9.19
N LEU A 11 39.61 7.89 -8.48
CA LEU A 11 39.46 6.53 -7.97
C LEU A 11 38.86 5.70 -9.09
N ALA A 12 39.63 4.76 -9.61
CA ALA A 12 39.16 3.74 -10.54
C ALA A 12 38.41 2.65 -9.77
N ALA A 13 37.12 2.50 -10.02
CA ALA A 13 36.34 1.34 -9.59
C ALA A 13 36.57 0.21 -10.60
N THR A 14 37.31 -0.83 -10.21
CA THR A 14 37.48 -2.06 -10.98
C THR A 14 36.21 -2.92 -10.85
N ALA A 15 35.46 -3.03 -11.93
CA ALA A 15 34.40 -4.03 -12.07
C ALA A 15 35.02 -5.40 -12.34
N LEU A 16 34.88 -6.35 -11.43
CA LEU A 16 35.24 -7.75 -11.66
C LEU A 16 34.08 -8.40 -12.43
N ILE A 17 34.35 -8.75 -13.68
CA ILE A 17 33.49 -9.61 -14.49
C ILE A 17 33.83 -11.06 -14.12
N TRP A 18 32.88 -11.79 -13.57
CA TRP A 18 32.98 -13.24 -13.36
C TRP A 18 32.46 -13.96 -14.62
N ALA A 19 33.37 -14.60 -15.31
CA ALA A 19 33.04 -15.55 -16.38
C ALA A 19 32.59 -16.87 -15.73
N VAL A 20 31.37 -17.31 -16.03
CA VAL A 20 30.87 -18.63 -15.64
C VAL A 20 31.43 -19.65 -16.61
N ALA A 21 32.39 -20.45 -16.16
CA ALA A 21 32.81 -21.65 -16.84
C ALA A 21 31.89 -22.81 -16.43
N CYS A 22 31.33 -23.49 -17.42
CA CYS A 22 30.52 -24.69 -17.25
C CYS A 22 31.44 -25.90 -17.00
N GLU A 23 31.45 -26.46 -15.79
CA GLU A 23 32.16 -27.69 -15.48
C GLU A 23 31.20 -28.77 -14.96
N LYS A 24 31.52 -30.01 -15.38
CA LYS A 24 30.68 -31.21 -15.25
C LYS A 24 30.51 -31.67 -13.80
N GLN A 25 29.34 -32.27 -13.54
CA GLN A 25 28.97 -32.92 -12.30
C GLN A 25 30.00 -33.96 -11.81
N GLY A 26 30.46 -33.79 -10.58
CA GLY A 26 31.07 -34.77 -9.71
C GLY A 26 30.21 -34.96 -8.44
N PRO A 27 30.43 -36.01 -7.63
CA PRO A 27 29.47 -36.54 -6.69
C PRO A 27 29.22 -35.62 -5.48
N GLU A 28 28.02 -35.75 -4.95
CA GLU A 28 27.37 -35.13 -3.80
C GLU A 28 28.34 -34.51 -2.74
N GLY A 29 28.47 -33.19 -2.78
CA GLY A 29 29.07 -32.41 -1.73
C GLY A 29 28.00 -31.75 -0.88
N GLU A 30 28.16 -31.79 0.41
CA GLU A 30 27.33 -31.16 1.43
C GLU A 30 26.89 -29.74 1.01
N ASN A 31 25.59 -29.54 1.02
CA ASN A 31 24.95 -28.24 0.77
C ASN A 31 25.20 -27.34 2.00
N THR A 32 26.37 -26.69 2.03
CA THR A 32 26.62 -25.63 3.02
C THR A 32 26.00 -24.34 2.46
N ASP A 33 24.82 -24.00 2.94
CA ASP A 33 24.29 -22.65 2.78
C ASP A 33 25.37 -21.64 3.20
N PRO A 34 25.61 -20.59 2.41
CA PRO A 34 26.57 -19.55 2.80
C PRO A 34 26.17 -19.00 4.18
N ALA A 35 27.14 -18.91 5.07
CA ALA A 35 26.92 -18.37 6.41
C ALA A 35 26.15 -17.04 6.30
N PRO A 36 25.12 -16.82 7.11
CA PRO A 36 24.40 -15.56 7.09
C PRO A 36 25.39 -14.42 7.32
N GLY A 37 25.36 -13.43 6.43
CA GLY A 37 26.18 -12.23 6.60
C GLY A 37 25.92 -11.59 7.96
N PRO A 38 26.80 -10.69 8.44
CA PRO A 38 26.66 -10.09 9.77
C PRO A 38 25.25 -9.47 9.90
N VAL A 39 24.49 -9.96 10.85
CA VAL A 39 23.20 -9.38 11.23
C VAL A 39 23.53 -8.02 11.85
N ILE A 40 23.21 -6.95 11.15
CA ILE A 40 23.30 -5.61 11.72
C ILE A 40 22.19 -5.52 12.77
N GLU A 41 22.57 -5.58 14.02
CA GLU A 41 21.64 -5.42 15.13
C GLU A 41 21.25 -3.93 15.23
N ILE A 42 19.99 -3.63 14.95
CA ILE A 42 19.43 -2.29 15.13
C ILE A 42 19.00 -2.18 16.58
N THR A 43 19.81 -1.51 17.40
CA THR A 43 19.56 -1.35 18.84
C THR A 43 18.89 -0.04 19.21
N ASP A 44 18.97 0.96 18.33
CA ASP A 44 18.42 2.29 18.52
C ASP A 44 18.00 2.92 17.18
N ILE A 45 16.89 3.67 17.20
CA ILE A 45 16.48 4.53 16.10
C ILE A 45 16.09 5.88 16.72
N ASN A 46 16.74 6.95 16.30
CA ASN A 46 16.43 8.33 16.68
C ASN A 46 16.32 8.56 18.21
N GLY A 47 17.15 7.88 19.00
CA GLY A 47 17.13 7.96 20.46
C GLY A 47 16.10 7.06 21.15
N THR A 48 15.42 6.19 20.40
CA THR A 48 14.54 5.16 20.94
C THR A 48 15.17 3.79 20.84
N ALA A 49 15.39 3.13 21.98
CA ALA A 49 15.91 1.78 22.03
C ALA A 49 14.90 0.78 21.42
N ILE A 50 15.39 -0.12 20.58
CA ILE A 50 14.57 -1.18 20.00
C ILE A 50 14.41 -2.32 21.00
N GLN A 51 13.19 -2.69 21.28
CA GLN A 51 12.85 -3.75 22.23
C GLN A 51 13.08 -5.13 21.62
N GLU A 52 13.59 -6.03 22.40
CA GLU A 52 13.78 -7.43 22.01
C GLU A 52 12.46 -8.06 21.55
N GLY A 53 12.53 -8.81 20.45
CA GLY A 53 11.37 -9.48 19.84
C GLY A 53 10.62 -8.64 18.81
N ASN A 54 10.83 -7.33 18.75
CA ASN A 54 10.31 -6.50 17.68
C ASN A 54 11.16 -6.67 16.41
N ASN A 55 10.52 -6.98 15.31
CA ASN A 55 11.21 -7.20 14.03
C ASN A 55 10.72 -6.28 12.89
N LEU A 56 9.77 -5.40 13.18
CA LEU A 56 9.31 -4.37 12.27
C LEU A 56 9.44 -3.01 12.95
N VAL A 57 10.38 -2.19 12.45
CA VAL A 57 10.82 -0.96 13.10
C VAL A 57 11.02 0.14 12.07
N GLY A 58 10.97 1.39 12.49
CA GLY A 58 11.28 2.51 11.59
C GLY A 58 11.02 3.87 12.23
N LEU A 59 11.37 4.89 11.45
CA LEU A 59 11.17 6.30 11.77
C LEU A 59 10.16 6.90 10.81
N VAL A 60 9.17 7.61 11.35
CA VAL A 60 8.33 8.52 10.57
C VAL A 60 8.83 9.94 10.83
N SER A 61 9.27 10.64 9.80
CA SER A 61 9.91 11.96 9.93
C SER A 61 9.26 13.01 9.03
N ASP A 62 9.33 14.25 9.48
CA ASP A 62 8.90 15.44 8.75
C ASP A 62 9.97 15.86 7.74
N SER A 63 9.61 16.01 6.48
CA SER A 63 10.55 16.31 5.38
C SER A 63 11.17 17.71 5.48
N LYS A 64 10.52 18.66 6.13
CA LYS A 64 10.98 20.05 6.25
C LYS A 64 11.93 20.23 7.44
N THR A 65 11.68 19.50 8.52
CA THR A 65 12.43 19.67 9.78
C THR A 65 13.42 18.54 10.04
N GLY A 66 13.24 17.37 9.39
CA GLY A 66 13.96 16.13 9.66
C GLY A 66 13.65 15.49 11.01
N LYS A 67 12.72 16.05 11.79
CA LYS A 67 12.35 15.52 13.11
C LYS A 67 11.37 14.37 12.98
N GLY A 68 11.39 13.46 13.95
CA GLY A 68 10.38 12.44 14.11
C GLY A 68 9.00 13.04 14.35
N ILE A 69 7.96 12.36 13.85
CA ILE A 69 6.56 12.73 14.01
C ILE A 69 5.92 11.74 14.98
N ALA A 70 5.47 12.22 16.13
CA ALA A 70 4.77 11.42 17.12
C ALA A 70 3.33 11.10 16.70
N ASP A 71 2.75 10.07 17.31
CA ASP A 71 1.35 9.66 17.18
C ASP A 71 0.88 9.29 15.77
N VAL A 72 1.82 9.03 14.85
CA VAL A 72 1.49 8.54 13.51
C VAL A 72 1.16 7.06 13.58
N VAL A 73 0.01 6.68 13.07
CA VAL A 73 -0.43 5.28 13.00
C VAL A 73 0.35 4.53 11.93
N VAL A 74 0.94 3.39 12.33
CA VAL A 74 1.67 2.47 11.46
C VAL A 74 1.10 1.06 11.64
N SER A 75 0.97 0.33 10.53
CA SER A 75 0.39 -1.00 10.54
C SER A 75 1.05 -1.93 9.52
N ASP A 76 0.95 -3.22 9.78
CA ASP A 76 1.31 -4.30 8.85
C ASP A 76 0.08 -4.99 8.23
N GLY A 77 -1.12 -4.42 8.42
CA GLY A 77 -2.41 -4.99 8.04
C GLY A 77 -3.01 -5.95 9.09
N TYR A 78 -2.31 -6.16 10.20
CA TYR A 78 -2.73 -7.03 11.31
C TYR A 78 -2.58 -6.36 12.66
N SER A 79 -1.48 -5.68 12.87
CA SER A 79 -1.17 -4.93 14.09
C SER A 79 -1.21 -3.44 13.80
N VAL A 80 -1.63 -2.65 14.76
CA VAL A 80 -1.68 -1.18 14.67
C VAL A 80 -0.92 -0.59 15.85
N VAL A 81 0.03 0.30 15.58
CA VAL A 81 0.80 1.02 16.58
C VAL A 81 0.86 2.50 16.25
N LYS A 82 1.19 3.33 17.23
CA LYS A 82 1.54 4.75 17.01
C LYS A 82 3.04 4.95 17.19
N THR A 83 3.61 5.89 16.46
CA THR A 83 4.98 6.34 16.69
C THR A 83 5.10 7.02 18.06
N ASP A 84 6.25 6.85 18.70
CA ASP A 84 6.58 7.52 19.96
C ASP A 84 6.94 9.02 19.77
N ALA A 85 7.32 9.69 20.85
CA ALA A 85 7.70 11.11 20.84
C ALA A 85 8.90 11.42 19.92
N ASN A 86 9.71 10.44 19.57
CA ASN A 86 10.85 10.54 18.66
C ASN A 86 10.48 10.18 17.20
N GLY A 87 9.20 9.85 16.96
CA GLY A 87 8.71 9.42 15.65
C GLY A 87 9.00 7.95 15.32
N VAL A 88 9.42 7.15 16.31
CA VAL A 88 9.81 5.76 16.10
C VAL A 88 8.63 4.83 16.33
N TYR A 89 8.46 3.87 15.44
CA TYR A 89 7.56 2.75 15.65
C TYR A 89 8.34 1.44 15.72
N GLN A 90 7.86 0.52 16.53
CA GLN A 90 8.42 -0.82 16.65
C GLN A 90 7.37 -1.81 17.13
N PHE A 91 7.30 -2.96 16.50
CA PHE A 91 6.42 -4.05 16.91
C PHE A 91 6.86 -5.38 16.28
N LYS A 92 6.29 -6.47 16.78
CA LYS A 92 6.46 -7.78 16.15
C LYS A 92 5.50 -7.90 14.97
N ALA A 93 6.04 -8.00 13.76
CA ALA A 93 5.24 -8.20 12.56
C ALA A 93 4.41 -9.49 12.65
N SER A 94 3.18 -9.46 12.15
CA SER A 94 2.40 -10.66 11.92
C SER A 94 3.16 -11.61 10.99
N ARG A 95 3.07 -12.91 11.23
CA ARG A 95 3.66 -13.91 10.33
C ARG A 95 3.11 -13.85 8.89
N TYR A 96 1.97 -13.24 8.71
CA TYR A 96 1.30 -13.06 7.41
C TYR A 96 1.66 -11.73 6.75
N ALA A 97 2.26 -10.79 7.48
CA ALA A 97 2.59 -9.47 6.97
C ALA A 97 3.53 -9.54 5.75
N LYS A 98 3.18 -8.85 4.69
CA LYS A 98 3.97 -8.64 3.47
C LYS A 98 4.38 -7.19 3.30
N THR A 99 3.63 -6.28 3.93
CA THR A 99 3.75 -4.83 3.82
C THR A 99 3.76 -4.19 5.20
N VAL A 100 4.31 -2.99 5.28
CA VAL A 100 4.10 -2.05 6.38
C VAL A 100 3.67 -0.72 5.77
N PHE A 101 2.71 -0.06 6.37
CA PHE A 101 2.19 1.20 5.87
C PHE A 101 1.96 2.22 6.98
N VAL A 102 1.90 3.48 6.57
CA VAL A 102 1.51 4.60 7.42
C VAL A 102 0.05 4.96 7.10
N SER A 103 -0.82 4.96 8.10
CA SER A 103 -2.13 5.61 7.98
C SER A 103 -1.89 7.12 7.94
N LEU A 104 -1.84 7.68 6.73
CA LEU A 104 -1.40 9.05 6.48
C LEU A 104 -2.22 10.05 7.31
N PRO A 105 -1.57 10.89 8.15
CA PRO A 105 -2.28 11.94 8.88
C PRO A 105 -2.80 13.03 7.94
N SER A 106 -3.90 13.67 8.32
CA SER A 106 -4.55 14.73 7.53
C SER A 106 -3.71 15.99 7.34
N GLU A 107 -2.70 16.18 8.17
CA GLU A 107 -1.78 17.34 8.17
C GLU A 107 -0.65 17.21 7.14
N TYR A 108 -0.53 16.03 6.49
CA TYR A 108 0.57 15.72 5.57
C TYR A 108 0.07 15.42 4.17
N GLU A 109 0.88 15.76 3.18
CA GLU A 109 0.65 15.40 1.78
C GLU A 109 0.62 13.88 1.60
N VAL A 110 -0.12 13.39 0.60
CA VAL A 110 0.05 12.00 0.15
C VAL A 110 1.41 11.90 -0.52
N PRO A 111 2.37 11.11 0.03
CA PRO A 111 3.64 10.90 -0.63
C PRO A 111 3.42 10.17 -1.95
N LEU A 112 4.08 10.62 -3.01
CA LEU A 112 3.99 10.03 -4.34
C LEU A 112 5.36 9.49 -4.78
N ASP A 113 5.38 8.31 -5.38
CA ASP A 113 6.57 7.75 -6.00
C ASP A 113 6.95 8.48 -7.31
N SER A 114 7.97 7.99 -8.01
CA SER A 114 8.41 8.54 -9.30
C SER A 114 7.31 8.48 -10.38
N ASN A 115 6.40 7.54 -10.27
CA ASN A 115 5.26 7.34 -11.16
C ASN A 115 4.00 8.06 -10.69
N LYS A 116 4.09 8.82 -9.60
CA LYS A 116 2.98 9.57 -9.00
C LYS A 116 1.87 8.69 -8.41
N ARG A 117 2.23 7.48 -7.97
CA ARG A 117 1.36 6.61 -7.19
C ARG A 117 1.53 6.89 -5.70
N PRO A 118 0.49 6.70 -4.87
CA PRO A 118 0.61 6.81 -3.41
C PRO A 118 1.70 5.88 -2.85
N ALA A 119 2.66 6.46 -2.12
CA ALA A 119 3.85 5.78 -1.59
C ALA A 119 3.82 5.69 -0.05
N TYR A 120 2.68 5.29 0.50
CA TYR A 120 2.42 5.21 1.95
C TYR A 120 2.84 3.86 2.56
N TYR A 121 3.32 2.91 1.77
CA TYR A 121 3.69 1.56 2.22
C TYR A 121 5.06 1.12 1.73
N LYS A 122 5.61 0.10 2.39
CA LYS A 122 6.80 -0.64 1.98
C LYS A 122 6.46 -2.13 1.91
N VAL A 123 7.13 -2.85 1.03
CA VAL A 123 6.94 -4.29 0.79
C VAL A 123 8.17 -5.09 1.22
N GLY A 124 8.04 -6.42 1.29
CA GLY A 124 9.17 -7.32 1.46
C GLY A 124 9.58 -7.55 2.91
N ILE A 125 8.60 -7.66 3.83
CA ILE A 125 8.86 -8.00 5.23
C ILE A 125 9.49 -9.40 5.35
N ASN A 126 10.71 -9.45 5.89
CA ASN A 126 11.40 -10.70 6.19
C ASN A 126 11.13 -11.11 7.64
N GLN A 127 10.39 -12.21 7.84
CA GLN A 127 10.03 -12.69 9.17
C GLN A 127 11.21 -13.16 10.04
N LYS A 128 12.37 -13.41 9.41
CA LYS A 128 13.58 -13.92 10.08
C LYS A 128 14.59 -12.82 10.42
N ALA A 129 14.29 -11.55 10.12
CA ALA A 129 15.20 -10.44 10.32
C ALA A 129 14.47 -9.21 10.87
N VAL A 130 15.20 -8.29 11.44
CA VAL A 130 14.69 -6.96 11.76
C VAL A 130 14.55 -6.16 10.46
N ASN A 131 13.34 -5.66 10.20
CA ASN A 131 13.00 -4.89 9.01
C ASN A 131 12.91 -3.42 9.41
N ARG A 132 13.84 -2.61 8.96
CA ARG A 132 13.77 -1.16 9.11
C ARG A 132 13.11 -0.53 7.89
N ASN A 133 11.99 0.17 8.12
CA ASN A 133 11.23 0.84 7.09
C ASN A 133 10.91 2.27 7.54
N ASP A 134 11.65 3.23 7.02
CA ASP A 134 11.45 4.64 7.36
C ASP A 134 10.48 5.30 6.37
N PHE A 135 9.67 6.24 6.89
CA PHE A 135 8.74 7.07 6.11
C PHE A 135 9.08 8.55 6.33
N THR A 136 9.02 9.33 5.26
CA THR A 136 9.19 10.77 5.31
C THR A 136 7.92 11.42 4.78
N LEU A 137 7.29 12.26 5.60
CA LEU A 137 6.04 12.92 5.29
C LEU A 137 6.27 14.42 5.08
N THR A 138 5.61 15.00 4.09
CA THR A 138 5.70 16.45 3.81
C THR A 138 4.47 17.13 4.41
N PRO A 139 4.65 18.07 5.36
CA PRO A 139 3.52 18.76 5.96
C PRO A 139 2.81 19.66 4.94
N LEU A 140 1.49 19.62 4.94
CA LEU A 140 0.63 20.58 4.24
C LEU A 140 0.84 21.99 4.78
N ALA A 141 0.55 23.00 3.97
CA ALA A 141 0.55 24.38 4.42
C ALA A 141 -0.61 24.67 5.41
N ALA A 142 -1.72 23.96 5.24
CA ALA A 142 -2.88 23.93 6.13
C ALA A 142 -3.63 22.61 5.93
N VAL A 143 -4.31 22.15 6.99
CA VAL A 143 -5.22 20.99 6.89
C VAL A 143 -6.35 21.31 5.92
N GLU A 144 -6.74 20.32 5.15
CA GLU A 144 -7.75 20.46 4.12
C GLU A 144 -9.16 20.50 4.75
N ASP A 145 -9.87 21.61 4.62
CA ASP A 145 -11.28 21.71 5.04
C ASP A 145 -12.21 21.02 4.04
N ASN A 146 -11.84 21.04 2.76
CA ASN A 146 -12.61 20.46 1.66
C ASN A 146 -11.68 19.75 0.67
N PHE A 147 -12.10 18.60 0.22
CA PHE A 147 -11.45 17.86 -0.87
C PHE A 147 -12.49 17.07 -1.69
N THR A 148 -12.11 16.67 -2.89
CA THR A 148 -12.92 15.78 -3.73
C THR A 148 -12.41 14.36 -3.56
N PHE A 149 -13.32 13.44 -3.24
CA PHE A 149 -13.03 12.01 -3.22
C PHE A 149 -13.79 11.33 -4.37
N ILE A 150 -13.05 10.66 -5.27
CA ILE A 150 -13.61 10.00 -6.45
C ILE A 150 -13.57 8.51 -6.22
N ALA A 151 -14.75 7.89 -6.18
CA ALA A 151 -14.90 6.45 -6.16
C ALA A 151 -15.00 5.95 -7.61
N ILE A 152 -14.12 5.01 -7.98
CA ILE A 152 -14.07 4.40 -9.31
C ILE A 152 -14.51 2.94 -9.14
N GLY A 153 -15.72 2.59 -9.59
CA GLY A 153 -16.22 1.22 -9.56
C GLY A 153 -15.65 0.39 -10.70
N ASP A 154 -15.31 -0.83 -10.40
CA ASP A 154 -15.06 -1.96 -11.29
C ASP A 154 -14.40 -1.62 -12.65
N PRO A 155 -13.13 -1.24 -12.71
CA PRO A 155 -12.43 -1.08 -14.00
C PRO A 155 -12.46 -2.36 -14.85
N GLN A 156 -12.43 -3.52 -14.24
CA GLN A 156 -12.58 -4.87 -14.80
C GLN A 156 -11.88 -5.09 -16.16
N CYS A 157 -10.64 -4.63 -16.28
CA CYS A 157 -9.91 -4.71 -17.54
C CYS A 157 -9.42 -6.13 -17.82
N THR A 158 -10.01 -6.79 -18.82
CA THR A 158 -9.65 -8.14 -19.26
C THR A 158 -8.48 -8.13 -20.26
N ASN A 159 -8.31 -7.06 -21.02
CA ASN A 159 -7.34 -6.98 -22.11
C ASN A 159 -6.84 -5.54 -22.34
N ALA A 160 -5.79 -5.41 -23.15
CA ALA A 160 -5.15 -4.13 -23.40
C ALA A 160 -6.09 -3.08 -24.06
N LYS A 161 -7.11 -3.50 -24.80
CA LYS A 161 -8.08 -2.56 -25.42
C LYS A 161 -8.96 -1.94 -24.32
N GLU A 162 -9.37 -2.72 -23.34
CA GLU A 162 -10.17 -2.23 -22.21
C GLU A 162 -9.36 -1.34 -21.31
N VAL A 163 -8.09 -1.68 -21.01
CA VAL A 163 -7.16 -0.76 -20.32
C VAL A 163 -7.03 0.55 -21.11
N GLY A 164 -6.93 0.48 -22.45
CA GLY A 164 -6.89 1.68 -23.32
C GLY A 164 -8.16 2.53 -23.19
N ARG A 165 -9.33 1.91 -23.11
CA ARG A 165 -10.60 2.62 -22.85
C ARG A 165 -10.64 3.24 -21.46
N TYR A 166 -10.28 2.48 -20.44
CA TYR A 166 -10.19 2.96 -19.06
C TYR A 166 -9.29 4.20 -18.97
N THR A 167 -8.11 4.17 -19.62
CA THR A 167 -7.17 5.29 -19.68
C THR A 167 -7.76 6.51 -20.37
N ASN A 168 -8.27 6.31 -21.61
CA ASN A 168 -8.65 7.42 -22.50
C ASN A 168 -10.05 7.97 -22.24
N GLU A 169 -10.95 7.13 -21.69
CA GLU A 169 -12.32 7.52 -21.39
C GLU A 169 -12.45 7.91 -19.90
N THR A 170 -12.23 6.97 -18.96
CA THR A 170 -12.47 7.19 -17.53
C THR A 170 -11.43 8.09 -16.88
N ILE A 171 -10.16 7.70 -16.93
CA ILE A 171 -9.07 8.45 -16.26
C ILE A 171 -8.90 9.83 -16.89
N ASN A 172 -8.99 9.93 -18.20
CA ASN A 172 -8.88 11.20 -18.91
C ASN A 172 -10.05 12.14 -18.58
N ASP A 173 -11.29 11.64 -18.52
CA ASP A 173 -12.46 12.44 -18.13
C ASP A 173 -12.35 12.97 -16.70
N ILE A 174 -11.93 12.12 -15.75
CA ILE A 174 -11.64 12.52 -14.38
C ILE A 174 -10.59 13.64 -14.36
N ALA A 175 -9.47 13.45 -15.05
CA ALA A 175 -8.38 14.42 -15.10
C ALA A 175 -8.82 15.77 -15.70
N GLN A 176 -9.58 15.74 -16.78
CA GLN A 176 -10.11 16.95 -17.42
C GLN A 176 -11.12 17.66 -16.53
N THR A 177 -12.04 16.93 -15.90
CA THR A 177 -13.04 17.48 -14.99
C THR A 177 -12.37 18.16 -13.79
N LEU A 178 -11.41 17.52 -13.17
CA LEU A 178 -10.67 18.10 -12.04
C LEU A 178 -9.84 19.31 -12.45
N SER A 179 -9.13 19.25 -13.57
CA SER A 179 -8.34 20.38 -14.09
C SER A 179 -9.23 21.59 -14.41
N SER A 180 -10.38 21.35 -15.03
CA SER A 180 -11.35 22.41 -15.35
C SER A 180 -11.93 23.05 -14.08
N ASN A 181 -12.26 22.25 -13.07
CA ASN A 181 -12.77 22.72 -11.78
C ASN A 181 -11.72 23.51 -10.98
N GLN A 182 -10.44 23.09 -11.01
CA GLN A 182 -9.35 23.84 -10.40
C GLN A 182 -9.17 25.24 -11.03
N ASN A 183 -9.22 25.32 -12.37
CA ASN A 183 -9.15 26.60 -13.08
C ASN A 183 -10.30 27.56 -12.71
N GLN A 184 -11.42 27.01 -12.22
CA GLN A 184 -12.55 27.76 -11.66
C GLN A 184 -12.45 28.00 -10.14
N GLY A 185 -11.34 27.63 -9.50
CA GLY A 185 -11.15 27.71 -8.05
C GLY A 185 -11.97 26.70 -7.23
N LYS A 186 -12.46 25.64 -7.89
CA LYS A 186 -13.20 24.55 -7.25
C LYS A 186 -12.30 23.31 -7.11
N TYR A 187 -12.57 22.49 -6.11
CA TYR A 187 -11.94 21.16 -5.91
C TYR A 187 -10.41 21.19 -5.99
N MET A 188 -9.79 22.06 -5.19
CA MET A 188 -8.34 22.27 -5.19
C MET A 188 -7.53 21.02 -4.83
N ASN A 189 -8.10 20.12 -4.02
CA ASN A 189 -7.52 18.86 -3.59
C ASN A 189 -8.44 17.72 -3.99
N ALA A 190 -7.88 16.69 -4.59
CA ALA A 190 -8.63 15.53 -5.04
C ALA A 190 -7.85 14.24 -4.78
N TYR A 191 -8.58 13.19 -4.46
CA TYR A 191 -8.10 11.84 -4.23
C TYR A 191 -9.06 10.87 -4.90
N ALA A 192 -8.56 9.78 -5.45
CA ALA A 192 -9.39 8.74 -6.02
C ALA A 192 -9.11 7.39 -5.38
N MET A 193 -10.08 6.50 -5.45
CA MET A 193 -9.95 5.11 -5.03
C MET A 193 -10.77 4.22 -5.96
N THR A 194 -10.16 3.14 -6.43
CA THR A 194 -10.91 2.07 -7.09
C THR A 194 -11.61 1.20 -6.03
N LEU A 195 -12.78 0.67 -6.36
CA LEU A 195 -13.59 -0.12 -5.44
C LEU A 195 -13.57 -1.63 -5.74
N GLY A 196 -12.42 -2.12 -6.18
CA GLY A 196 -12.22 -3.52 -6.50
C GLY A 196 -12.46 -3.84 -7.97
N ASP A 197 -12.25 -5.11 -8.32
CA ASP A 197 -12.34 -5.64 -9.68
C ASP A 197 -11.57 -4.76 -10.69
N ASN A 198 -10.32 -4.53 -10.37
CA ASN A 198 -9.44 -3.69 -11.19
C ASN A 198 -9.08 -4.41 -12.50
N VAL A 199 -8.74 -5.69 -12.40
CA VAL A 199 -8.60 -6.60 -13.53
C VAL A 199 -9.74 -7.63 -13.49
N ASN A 200 -9.86 -8.49 -14.50
CA ASN A 200 -10.90 -9.51 -14.58
C ASN A 200 -10.27 -10.89 -14.76
N ASP A 201 -9.75 -11.47 -13.67
CA ASP A 201 -9.00 -12.74 -13.65
C ASP A 201 -7.78 -12.76 -14.61
N THR A 202 -7.26 -11.59 -14.93
CA THR A 202 -6.19 -11.41 -15.93
C THR A 202 -4.95 -10.77 -15.32
N PRO A 203 -4.12 -11.52 -14.59
CA PRO A 203 -2.94 -10.99 -13.90
C PRO A 203 -1.94 -10.27 -14.82
N ASP A 204 -1.91 -10.61 -16.12
CA ASP A 204 -1.07 -9.95 -17.12
C ASP A 204 -1.50 -8.49 -17.42
N MET A 205 -2.69 -8.10 -16.99
CA MET A 205 -3.17 -6.73 -17.19
C MET A 205 -2.74 -5.77 -16.08
N TRP A 206 -2.29 -6.26 -14.94
CA TRP A 206 -1.90 -5.40 -13.81
C TRP A 206 -0.89 -4.32 -14.17
N GLU A 207 0.18 -4.68 -14.86
CA GLU A 207 1.22 -3.71 -15.22
C GLU A 207 0.66 -2.58 -16.08
N LYS A 208 -0.17 -2.92 -17.08
CA LYS A 208 -0.79 -1.93 -17.98
C LYS A 208 -1.83 -1.09 -17.26
N LEU A 209 -2.63 -1.71 -16.41
CA LEU A 209 -3.65 -1.01 -15.63
C LEU A 209 -2.99 -0.02 -14.66
N MET A 210 -1.96 -0.44 -13.94
CA MET A 210 -1.23 0.45 -13.04
C MET A 210 -0.62 1.64 -13.80
N ALA A 211 -0.06 1.40 -15.00
CA ALA A 211 0.46 2.45 -15.85
C ALA A 211 -0.62 3.47 -16.29
N SER A 212 -1.87 3.06 -16.41
CA SER A 212 -2.98 3.96 -16.75
C SER A 212 -3.33 4.95 -15.62
N MET A 213 -3.00 4.61 -14.40
CA MET A 213 -3.25 5.41 -13.19
C MET A 213 -2.02 6.21 -12.74
N GLU A 214 -0.91 6.11 -13.47
CA GLU A 214 0.32 6.85 -13.20
C GLU A 214 0.29 8.25 -13.77
N LYS A 215 0.87 9.21 -13.04
CA LYS A 215 1.06 10.59 -13.51
C LYS A 215 -0.21 11.28 -14.02
N VAL A 216 -1.36 10.92 -13.45
CA VAL A 216 -2.65 11.54 -13.79
C VAL A 216 -2.63 12.99 -13.34
N GLN A 217 -2.44 13.90 -14.28
CA GLN A 217 -2.30 15.33 -14.00
C GLN A 217 -3.66 15.99 -13.91
N ILE A 218 -3.92 16.70 -12.81
CA ILE A 218 -5.20 17.38 -12.51
C ILE A 218 -5.05 18.90 -12.38
N GLY A 219 -3.92 19.44 -12.81
CA GLY A 219 -3.60 20.86 -12.77
C GLY A 219 -2.10 21.08 -12.91
N ALA A 220 -1.66 22.33 -12.89
CA ALA A 220 -0.25 22.68 -13.04
C ALA A 220 0.57 22.09 -11.87
N GLY A 221 1.36 21.08 -12.16
CA GLY A 221 2.22 20.41 -11.18
C GLY A 221 1.49 19.54 -10.16
N LYS A 222 0.19 19.32 -10.28
CA LYS A 222 -0.62 18.48 -9.39
C LYS A 222 -0.99 17.17 -10.07
N TYR A 223 -0.90 16.09 -9.30
CA TYR A 223 -1.26 14.74 -9.72
C TYR A 223 -2.35 14.19 -8.82
N LEU A 224 -3.23 13.35 -9.37
CA LEU A 224 -4.28 12.66 -8.63
C LEU A 224 -3.69 11.43 -7.95
N PRO A 225 -3.63 11.37 -6.61
CA PRO A 225 -3.35 10.13 -5.91
C PRO A 225 -4.52 9.17 -6.10
N ILE A 226 -4.27 7.99 -6.67
CA ILE A 226 -5.28 6.95 -6.86
C ILE A 226 -4.93 5.78 -5.94
N PHE A 227 -5.74 5.55 -4.93
CA PHE A 227 -5.68 4.40 -4.04
C PHE A 227 -6.43 3.23 -4.66
N ILE A 228 -6.15 2.01 -4.23
CA ILE A 228 -6.69 0.82 -4.90
C ILE A 228 -7.24 -0.14 -3.87
N THR A 229 -8.53 -0.45 -3.98
CA THR A 229 -9.19 -1.53 -3.21
C THR A 229 -9.22 -2.80 -4.06
N ILE A 230 -9.12 -3.95 -3.43
CA ILE A 230 -9.17 -5.26 -4.06
C ILE A 230 -10.63 -5.72 -4.26
N GLY A 231 -10.88 -6.45 -5.36
CA GLY A 231 -12.16 -7.13 -5.62
C GLY A 231 -11.96 -8.62 -5.91
N ASN A 232 -13.03 -9.37 -6.14
CA ASN A 232 -12.95 -10.81 -6.30
C ASN A 232 -12.16 -11.23 -7.56
N HIS A 233 -12.24 -10.50 -8.65
CA HIS A 233 -11.47 -10.77 -9.87
C HIS A 233 -9.99 -10.35 -9.79
N ASP A 234 -9.60 -9.65 -8.74
CA ASP A 234 -8.21 -9.29 -8.43
C ASP A 234 -7.47 -10.40 -7.69
N HIS A 235 -8.20 -11.35 -7.10
CA HIS A 235 -7.66 -12.52 -6.44
C HIS A 235 -7.16 -13.55 -7.46
N ASN A 236 -6.17 -14.34 -7.06
CA ASN A 236 -5.70 -15.45 -7.88
C ASN A 236 -6.47 -16.73 -7.55
N ALA A 237 -7.46 -17.04 -8.36
CA ALA A 237 -8.31 -18.24 -8.20
C ALA A 237 -7.55 -19.59 -8.31
N LYS A 238 -6.26 -19.59 -8.57
CA LYS A 238 -5.42 -20.80 -8.62
C LYS A 238 -4.72 -21.10 -7.29
N GLU A 239 -4.79 -20.18 -6.36
CA GLU A 239 -4.19 -20.33 -5.04
C GLU A 239 -5.08 -21.17 -4.13
N SER A 240 -4.46 -21.87 -3.18
CA SER A 240 -5.15 -22.82 -2.30
C SER A 240 -5.73 -22.17 -1.03
N SER A 241 -5.49 -20.88 -0.83
CA SER A 241 -5.99 -20.15 0.34
C SER A 241 -6.23 -18.69 0.05
N ASP A 242 -7.17 -18.12 0.78
CA ASP A 242 -7.48 -16.70 0.77
C ASP A 242 -6.24 -15.82 0.98
N MET A 243 -5.40 -16.17 1.95
CA MET A 243 -4.17 -15.47 2.28
C MET A 243 -3.14 -15.42 1.15
N THR A 244 -3.15 -16.38 0.23
CA THR A 244 -2.23 -16.42 -0.92
C THR A 244 -2.87 -15.89 -2.19
N ALA A 245 -4.18 -15.90 -2.27
CA ALA A 245 -4.95 -15.42 -3.42
C ALA A 245 -4.71 -13.94 -3.73
N VAL A 246 -4.43 -13.13 -2.72
CA VAL A 246 -4.15 -11.69 -2.83
C VAL A 246 -2.75 -11.36 -3.35
N GLY A 247 -1.90 -12.36 -3.61
CA GLY A 247 -0.48 -12.17 -3.92
C GLY A 247 -0.21 -11.30 -5.16
N ASN A 248 -1.02 -11.43 -6.21
CA ASN A 248 -0.91 -10.59 -7.40
C ASN A 248 -1.26 -9.12 -7.08
N PHE A 249 -2.35 -8.89 -6.37
CA PHE A 249 -2.74 -7.56 -5.93
C PHE A 249 -1.64 -6.93 -5.08
N GLN A 250 -1.15 -7.62 -4.05
CA GLN A 250 -0.11 -7.11 -3.16
C GLN A 250 1.18 -6.74 -3.89
N LYS A 251 1.54 -7.46 -4.95
CA LYS A 251 2.71 -7.18 -5.77
C LYS A 251 2.63 -5.81 -6.46
N TYR A 252 1.46 -5.41 -6.93
CA TYR A 252 1.26 -4.19 -7.72
C TYR A 252 0.70 -3.02 -6.92
N CYS A 253 -0.15 -3.29 -5.94
CA CYS A 253 -0.97 -2.31 -5.22
C CYS A 253 -0.60 -2.16 -3.73
N GLY A 254 0.13 -3.11 -3.15
CA GLY A 254 0.53 -3.09 -1.74
C GLY A 254 -0.50 -3.74 -0.81
N PRO A 255 -0.81 -3.15 0.36
CA PRO A 255 -1.70 -3.76 1.34
C PRO A 255 -3.14 -3.86 0.82
N THR A 256 -3.84 -4.95 1.20
CA THR A 256 -5.28 -5.13 0.93
C THR A 256 -6.13 -4.35 1.91
N ASP A 257 -5.68 -4.30 3.17
CA ASP A 257 -6.35 -3.62 4.28
C ASP A 257 -5.47 -2.47 4.76
N TYR A 258 -5.97 -1.24 4.65
CA TYR A 258 -5.22 -0.05 5.03
C TYR A 258 -6.15 1.15 5.27
N SER A 259 -5.62 2.19 5.91
CA SER A 259 -6.36 3.43 6.16
C SER A 259 -5.52 4.68 5.89
N PHE A 260 -6.18 5.79 5.75
CA PHE A 260 -5.56 7.12 5.70
C PHE A 260 -6.56 8.21 6.05
N ASN A 261 -6.05 9.41 6.37
CA ASN A 261 -6.90 10.54 6.76
C ASN A 261 -6.78 11.69 5.77
N ARG A 262 -7.91 12.34 5.46
CA ARG A 262 -7.96 13.61 4.74
C ARG A 262 -8.96 14.54 5.43
N GLY A 263 -8.51 15.75 5.79
CA GLY A 263 -9.36 16.66 6.56
C GLY A 263 -9.98 15.99 7.78
N LYS A 264 -11.30 16.07 7.88
CA LYS A 264 -12.10 15.38 8.93
C LYS A 264 -12.67 14.03 8.46
N VAL A 265 -12.00 13.36 7.55
CA VAL A 265 -12.44 12.05 7.03
C VAL A 265 -11.35 11.01 7.30
N HIS A 266 -11.74 9.90 7.91
CA HIS A 266 -10.94 8.68 8.01
C HIS A 266 -11.42 7.69 6.97
N ILE A 267 -10.53 7.27 6.08
CA ILE A 267 -10.85 6.41 4.94
C ILE A 267 -10.15 5.09 5.15
N VAL A 268 -10.92 4.01 5.08
CA VAL A 268 -10.44 2.63 5.24
C VAL A 268 -10.73 1.85 3.98
N SER A 269 -9.75 1.16 3.45
CA SER A 269 -9.90 0.15 2.40
C SER A 269 -9.76 -1.23 3.01
N MET A 270 -10.67 -2.15 2.70
CA MET A 270 -10.63 -3.52 3.18
C MET A 270 -10.99 -4.51 2.09
N ASP A 271 -10.30 -5.64 2.12
CA ASP A 271 -10.67 -6.83 1.38
C ASP A 271 -11.85 -7.51 2.06
N ASN A 272 -13.01 -7.51 1.41
CA ASN A 272 -14.20 -8.20 1.91
C ASN A 272 -14.61 -9.40 1.05
N VAL A 273 -13.63 -9.99 0.36
CA VAL A 273 -13.76 -11.21 -0.41
C VAL A 273 -13.03 -12.32 0.31
N VAL A 274 -13.75 -13.36 0.70
CA VAL A 274 -13.17 -14.54 1.35
C VAL A 274 -13.16 -15.68 0.33
N CYS A 275 -12.01 -15.97 -0.19
CA CYS A 275 -11.83 -17.00 -1.19
C CYS A 275 -11.76 -18.40 -0.57
N THR A 276 -12.55 -19.34 -1.09
CA THR A 276 -12.62 -20.71 -0.60
C THR A 276 -12.46 -21.73 -1.72
N GLU A 277 -11.73 -22.81 -1.45
CA GLU A 277 -11.70 -23.97 -2.32
C GLU A 277 -12.96 -24.80 -2.10
N THR A 278 -13.70 -25.09 -3.17
CA THR A 278 -14.89 -25.95 -3.10
C THR A 278 -14.48 -27.43 -3.12
N ASP A 279 -15.42 -28.34 -2.73
CA ASP A 279 -15.23 -29.79 -2.75
C ASP A 279 -14.81 -30.34 -4.13
N ASN A 280 -15.14 -29.64 -5.20
CA ASN A 280 -14.77 -29.99 -6.57
C ASN A 280 -13.44 -29.38 -7.03
N LYS A 281 -12.66 -28.79 -6.11
CA LYS A 281 -11.44 -28.01 -6.42
C LYS A 281 -11.70 -26.83 -7.38
N SER A 282 -12.92 -26.38 -7.44
CA SER A 282 -13.25 -25.11 -8.07
C SER A 282 -13.11 -24.01 -7.02
N TRP A 283 -12.81 -22.85 -7.50
CA TRP A 283 -12.69 -21.66 -6.70
C TRP A 283 -14.04 -20.98 -6.55
N ASP A 284 -14.35 -20.56 -5.34
CA ASP A 284 -15.53 -19.75 -5.05
C ASP A 284 -15.17 -18.69 -4.01
N TYR A 285 -16.04 -17.75 -3.76
CA TYR A 285 -15.83 -16.74 -2.74
C TYR A 285 -17.13 -16.39 -2.02
N ASP A 286 -16.98 -16.03 -0.76
CA ASP A 286 -18.03 -15.42 0.06
C ASP A 286 -17.71 -13.96 0.35
N ALA A 287 -18.74 -13.17 0.60
CA ALA A 287 -18.58 -11.83 1.12
C ALA A 287 -18.36 -11.85 2.63
N GLY A 288 -17.33 -11.19 3.12
CA GLY A 288 -17.09 -11.11 4.55
C GLY A 288 -15.69 -10.61 4.93
N PHE A 289 -15.48 -10.53 6.24
CA PHE A 289 -14.17 -10.27 6.83
C PHE A 289 -13.75 -11.43 7.71
N SER A 290 -12.47 -11.76 7.67
CA SER A 290 -11.87 -12.64 8.66
C SER A 290 -11.83 -11.96 10.03
N LYS A 291 -11.74 -12.77 11.10
CA LYS A 291 -11.54 -12.21 12.45
C LYS A 291 -10.30 -11.34 12.55
N MET A 292 -9.23 -11.64 11.82
CA MET A 292 -8.00 -10.83 11.83
C MET A 292 -8.23 -9.44 11.25
N GLN A 293 -8.98 -9.34 10.16
CA GLN A 293 -9.35 -8.06 9.55
C GLN A 293 -10.27 -7.25 10.45
N TYR A 294 -11.22 -7.91 11.10
CA TYR A 294 -12.11 -7.27 12.06
C TYR A 294 -11.35 -6.72 13.28
N ASP A 295 -10.44 -7.52 13.86
CA ASP A 295 -9.59 -7.09 14.97
C ASP A 295 -8.66 -5.93 14.55
N TRP A 296 -8.12 -5.96 13.33
CA TRP A 296 -7.36 -4.87 12.76
C TRP A 296 -8.20 -3.59 12.61
N LEU A 297 -9.38 -3.67 12.03
CA LEU A 297 -10.29 -2.52 11.88
C LEU A 297 -10.62 -1.89 13.23
N LYS A 298 -10.92 -2.71 14.25
CA LYS A 298 -11.15 -2.20 15.62
C LYS A 298 -9.93 -1.46 16.17
N ALA A 299 -8.74 -1.98 15.96
CA ALA A 299 -7.49 -1.36 16.41
C ALA A 299 -7.20 -0.06 15.65
N ASP A 300 -7.42 -0.04 14.33
CA ASP A 300 -7.26 1.14 13.48
C ASP A 300 -8.22 2.25 13.92
N LEU A 301 -9.52 1.95 14.05
CA LEU A 301 -10.52 2.91 14.54
C LEU A 301 -10.27 3.38 15.98
N ALA A 302 -9.70 2.54 16.83
CA ALA A 302 -9.31 2.94 18.18
C ALA A 302 -8.11 3.91 18.18
N ALA A 303 -7.27 3.84 17.17
CA ALA A 303 -6.12 4.74 17.00
C ALA A 303 -6.48 6.10 16.38
N VAL A 304 -7.69 6.26 15.85
CA VAL A 304 -8.17 7.55 15.30
C VAL A 304 -8.46 8.54 16.42
N ASP A 305 -7.74 9.67 16.42
CA ASP A 305 -7.98 10.75 17.37
C ASP A 305 -9.23 11.56 16.97
N ASN A 306 -10.01 12.00 17.98
CA ASN A 306 -11.24 12.79 17.80
C ASN A 306 -12.21 12.16 16.78
N LYS A 307 -12.38 10.84 16.85
CA LYS A 307 -13.18 10.08 15.88
C LYS A 307 -14.64 10.49 15.79
N GLU A 308 -15.22 11.00 16.87
CA GLU A 308 -16.58 11.57 16.92
C GLU A 308 -16.76 12.84 16.09
N GLU A 309 -15.67 13.50 15.72
CA GLU A 309 -15.65 14.66 14.82
C GLU A 309 -15.34 14.29 13.37
N LYS A 310 -15.07 13.03 13.10
CA LYS A 310 -14.67 12.54 11.78
C LYS A 310 -15.75 11.72 11.10
N MET A 311 -15.84 11.87 9.79
CA MET A 311 -16.57 10.94 8.94
C MET A 311 -15.70 9.68 8.71
N LEU A 312 -16.29 8.50 8.89
CA LEU A 312 -15.69 7.24 8.47
C LEU A 312 -16.20 6.87 7.09
N ILE A 313 -15.30 6.60 6.15
CA ILE A 313 -15.60 5.99 4.86
C ILE A 313 -14.93 4.63 4.82
N LEU A 314 -15.71 3.56 4.76
CA LEU A 314 -15.22 2.20 4.54
C LEU A 314 -15.42 1.83 3.08
N CYS A 315 -14.33 1.57 2.38
CA CYS A 315 -14.29 1.16 0.98
C CYS A 315 -13.99 -0.33 0.89
N CYS A 316 -14.88 -1.07 0.26
CA CYS A 316 -14.71 -2.48 -0.05
C CYS A 316 -15.47 -2.79 -1.34
N HIS A 317 -15.21 -3.96 -1.92
CA HIS A 317 -15.77 -4.33 -3.20
C HIS A 317 -17.22 -4.81 -3.09
N ILE A 318 -17.49 -5.76 -2.21
CA ILE A 318 -18.83 -6.35 -2.08
C ILE A 318 -19.71 -5.44 -1.20
N PRO A 319 -20.92 -5.07 -1.67
CA PRO A 319 -21.82 -4.21 -0.90
C PRO A 319 -22.28 -4.86 0.41
N PHE A 320 -22.40 -4.06 1.46
CA PHE A 320 -22.95 -4.48 2.78
C PHE A 320 -24.46 -4.72 2.78
N ARG A 321 -25.13 -4.58 1.68
CA ARG A 321 -26.58 -4.60 1.61
C ARG A 321 -27.16 -6.03 1.54
N ASP A 322 -28.10 -6.36 2.42
CA ASP A 322 -28.99 -7.52 2.26
C ASP A 322 -29.81 -7.43 0.98
N GLY A 323 -29.89 -8.54 0.26
CA GLY A 323 -30.77 -8.66 -0.89
C GLY A 323 -30.37 -7.81 -2.08
N ALA A 324 -29.07 -7.69 -2.35
CA ALA A 324 -28.62 -7.23 -3.65
C ALA A 324 -29.21 -8.13 -4.73
N ASN A 325 -30.03 -7.56 -5.60
CA ASN A 325 -30.75 -8.26 -6.63
C ASN A 325 -29.82 -9.07 -7.51
N SER A 326 -30.22 -10.31 -7.76
CA SER A 326 -29.74 -11.16 -8.84
C SER A 326 -28.25 -11.48 -8.86
N GLY A 327 -27.85 -12.47 -8.07
CA GLY A 327 -26.65 -13.27 -8.34
C GLY A 327 -25.32 -12.70 -7.88
N GLY A 328 -25.28 -11.59 -7.19
CA GLY A 328 -24.09 -11.06 -6.55
C GLY A 328 -23.99 -11.50 -5.09
N ALA A 329 -22.77 -11.79 -4.63
CA ALA A 329 -22.52 -12.01 -3.21
C ALA A 329 -22.89 -10.74 -2.42
N SER A 330 -23.51 -10.90 -1.26
CA SER A 330 -23.76 -9.82 -0.31
C SER A 330 -23.25 -10.24 1.05
N MET A 331 -22.72 -9.31 1.83
CA MET A 331 -22.26 -9.62 3.17
C MET A 331 -23.40 -10.13 4.04
N ASN A 332 -23.18 -11.29 4.68
CA ASN A 332 -24.11 -11.85 5.63
C ASN A 332 -23.99 -11.09 6.96
N LYS A 333 -24.94 -10.17 7.22
CA LYS A 333 -24.93 -9.33 8.43
C LYS A 333 -24.98 -10.15 9.72
N ASP A 334 -25.67 -11.29 9.72
CA ASP A 334 -25.83 -12.12 10.92
C ASP A 334 -24.48 -12.72 11.37
N LYS A 335 -23.54 -12.85 10.44
CA LYS A 335 -22.18 -13.36 10.71
C LYS A 335 -21.18 -12.28 11.11
N TYR A 336 -21.38 -11.02 10.66
CA TYR A 336 -20.36 -9.97 10.76
C TYR A 336 -20.81 -8.72 11.52
N TYR A 337 -22.10 -8.57 11.82
CA TYR A 337 -22.66 -7.42 12.55
C TYR A 337 -23.19 -7.75 13.94
N ALA A 338 -23.06 -9.00 14.37
CA ALA A 338 -23.56 -9.44 15.68
C ALA A 338 -22.65 -9.08 16.87
N GLU A 339 -21.51 -8.48 16.62
CA GLU A 339 -20.56 -7.97 17.61
C GLU A 339 -20.39 -6.44 17.43
#